data_fe5da859b9341cdedde24f48d10ff056
#
_entry.id   fe5da859b9341cdedde24f48d10ff056
#
_cell.length_a   1.000
_cell.length_b   1.000
_cell.length_c   1.000
_cell.angle_alpha   90.00
_cell.angle_beta   90.00
_cell.angle_gamma   90.00
#
_symmetry.space_group_name_H-M   'P 1'
#
loop_
_entity.id
_entity.type
_entity.pdbx_description
1 polymer ?
#
loop_
_entity_poly.entity_id
_entity_poly.type
_entity_poly.pdbx_seq_one_letter_code
_entity_poly.pdbx_strand_id
1 'polypeptide(L)'
;AVYFVSNFATTVFGSLTTIIGGIYFSLIEVSYWGIAMQVVTAAKSMYTPISNSIYPYMIRNKDMKLIHKICILMIIPMVIGSIVVIFWGNAILEIIAGEKYYEAGFVLKLLLPVIISSFYSMIYGWPVLGAVGKVKETTISTITAALFQLIIMFVLIIFNKFTIYSLAASCALSEVFLLIIRIKIYKDNSELFIRTNNN
;
A
#
# COMPACT_ATOMS: atom_id res chain seq x y z
N ALA A 1 11.70 12.45 -15.05
CA ALA A 1 12.64 12.33 -13.91
C ALA A 1 11.93 11.99 -12.61
N VAL A 2 10.90 12.75 -12.15
CA VAL A 2 10.22 12.56 -10.85
C VAL A 2 9.56 11.18 -10.73
N TYR A 3 8.87 10.72 -11.77
CA TYR A 3 8.25 9.38 -11.80
C TYR A 3 9.29 8.25 -11.66
N PHE A 4 10.42 8.39 -12.34
CA PHE A 4 11.52 7.42 -12.23
C PHE A 4 12.06 7.36 -10.79
N VAL A 5 12.30 8.52 -10.16
CA VAL A 5 12.76 8.60 -8.78
C VAL A 5 11.78 7.94 -7.81
N SER A 6 10.47 8.15 -8.02
CA SER A 6 9.45 7.52 -7.18
C SER A 6 9.48 5.98 -7.30
N ASN A 7 9.49 5.45 -8.52
CA ASN A 7 9.53 4.01 -8.74
C ASN A 7 10.86 3.39 -8.26
N PHE A 8 11.98 4.06 -8.51
CA PHE A 8 13.29 3.62 -8.02
C PHE A 8 13.31 3.56 -6.49
N ALA A 9 12.84 4.62 -5.82
CA ALA A 9 12.73 4.63 -4.36
C ALA A 9 11.88 3.46 -3.85
N THR A 10 10.67 3.27 -4.40
CA THR A 10 9.77 2.17 -4.00
C THR A 10 10.43 0.79 -4.17
N THR A 11 11.12 0.58 -5.28
CA THR A 11 11.83 -0.70 -5.55
C THR A 11 12.98 -0.91 -4.58
N VAL A 12 13.80 0.11 -4.36
CA VAL A 12 14.94 0.03 -3.42
C VAL A 12 14.45 -0.24 -2.00
N PHE A 13 13.44 0.48 -1.53
CA PHE A 13 12.91 0.27 -0.17
C PHE A 13 12.25 -1.11 -0.01
N GLY A 14 11.53 -1.59 -1.02
CA GLY A 14 10.98 -2.95 -1.03
C GLY A 14 12.06 -4.02 -0.97
N SER A 15 13.13 -3.85 -1.76
CA SER A 15 14.29 -4.75 -1.76
C SER A 15 15.04 -4.72 -0.42
N LEU A 16 15.24 -3.54 0.18
CA LEU A 16 15.87 -3.41 1.50
C LEU A 16 15.07 -4.13 2.58
N THR A 17 13.74 -4.02 2.57
CA THR A 17 12.86 -4.74 3.50
C THR A 17 13.05 -6.25 3.40
N THR A 18 13.13 -6.77 2.17
CA THR A 18 13.34 -8.21 1.92
C THR A 18 14.74 -8.65 2.34
N ILE A 19 15.78 -7.87 2.03
CA ILE A 19 17.16 -8.17 2.41
C ILE A 19 17.33 -8.19 3.94
N ILE A 20 16.80 -7.18 4.63
CA ILE A 20 16.87 -7.12 6.10
C ILE A 20 16.13 -8.31 6.70
N GLY A 21 14.93 -8.63 6.20
CA GLY A 21 14.20 -9.83 6.61
C GLY A 21 15.01 -11.11 6.40
N GLY A 22 15.68 -11.24 5.25
CA GLY A 22 16.53 -12.40 4.94
C GLY A 22 17.76 -12.57 5.86
N ILE A 23 18.25 -11.49 6.49
CA ILE A 23 19.34 -11.54 7.46
C ILE A 23 18.85 -11.99 8.85
N TYR A 24 17.68 -11.55 9.26
CA TYR A 24 17.17 -11.74 10.63
C TYR A 24 16.23 -12.93 10.79
N PHE A 25 15.61 -13.42 9.71
CA PHE A 25 14.59 -14.46 9.76
C PHE A 25 15.14 -15.80 9.28
N SER A 26 14.56 -16.88 9.80
CA SER A 26 14.78 -18.22 9.28
C SER A 26 14.29 -18.35 7.83
N LEU A 27 14.81 -19.34 7.08
CA LEU A 27 14.36 -19.63 5.72
C LEU A 27 12.85 -19.90 5.63
N ILE A 28 12.27 -20.49 6.68
CA ILE A 28 10.83 -20.75 6.76
C ILE A 28 10.05 -19.44 6.88
N GLU A 29 10.46 -18.53 7.77
CA GLU A 29 9.82 -17.24 7.95
C GLU A 29 9.95 -16.37 6.70
N VAL A 30 11.12 -16.37 6.04
CA VAL A 30 11.30 -15.68 4.75
C VAL A 30 10.34 -16.24 3.69
N SER A 31 10.11 -17.55 3.68
CA SER A 31 9.16 -18.16 2.75
C SER A 31 7.70 -17.79 3.07
N TYR A 32 7.33 -17.69 4.36
CA TYR A 32 6.02 -17.20 4.79
C TYR A 32 5.79 -15.74 4.36
N TRP A 33 6.80 -14.88 4.57
CA TRP A 33 6.79 -13.52 4.09
C TRP A 33 6.59 -13.43 2.58
N GLY A 34 7.38 -14.21 1.82
CA GLY A 34 7.33 -14.23 0.35
C GLY A 34 5.94 -14.58 -0.17
N ILE A 35 5.32 -15.64 0.36
CA ILE A 35 3.99 -16.09 -0.09
C ILE A 35 2.89 -15.07 0.31
N ALA A 36 2.93 -14.53 1.52
CA ALA A 36 1.98 -13.52 1.95
C ALA A 36 2.10 -12.25 1.10
N MET A 37 3.32 -11.81 0.79
CA MET A 37 3.57 -10.65 -0.08
C MET A 37 3.17 -10.88 -1.54
N GLN A 38 3.20 -12.12 -2.05
CA GLN A 38 2.66 -12.43 -3.37
C GLN A 38 1.15 -12.17 -3.44
N VAL A 39 0.40 -12.58 -2.42
CA VAL A 39 -1.04 -12.30 -2.33
C VAL A 39 -1.31 -10.80 -2.25
N VAL A 40 -0.55 -10.06 -1.42
CA VAL A 40 -0.65 -8.60 -1.32
C VAL A 40 -0.35 -7.94 -2.68
N THR A 41 0.69 -8.39 -3.38
CA THR A 41 1.08 -7.85 -4.69
C THR A 41 0.03 -8.17 -5.74
N ALA A 42 -0.55 -9.37 -5.73
CA ALA A 42 -1.65 -9.73 -6.62
C ALA A 42 -2.87 -8.83 -6.40
N ALA A 43 -3.25 -8.58 -5.15
CA ALA A 43 -4.32 -7.64 -4.83
C ALA A 43 -4.02 -6.21 -5.30
N LYS A 44 -2.80 -5.71 -5.04
CA LYS A 44 -2.36 -4.38 -5.50
C LYS A 44 -2.34 -4.26 -7.04
N SER A 45 -2.01 -5.33 -7.76
CA SER A 45 -1.99 -5.31 -9.23
C SER A 45 -3.37 -5.10 -9.83
N MET A 46 -4.45 -5.50 -9.14
CA MET A 46 -5.83 -5.23 -9.55
C MET A 46 -6.21 -3.75 -9.46
N TYR A 47 -5.51 -2.97 -8.64
CA TYR A 47 -5.79 -1.53 -8.48
C TYR A 47 -5.18 -0.68 -9.59
N THR A 48 -4.11 -1.16 -10.22
CA THR A 48 -3.36 -0.44 -11.26
C THR A 48 -4.22 -0.07 -12.46
N PRO A 49 -5.02 -0.98 -13.06
CA PRO A 49 -5.92 -0.62 -14.17
C PRO A 49 -6.95 0.45 -13.77
N ILE A 50 -7.47 0.39 -12.56
CA ILE A 50 -8.44 1.37 -12.05
C ILE A 50 -7.77 2.75 -11.98
N SER A 51 -6.59 2.84 -11.36
CA SER A 51 -5.83 4.08 -11.26
C SER A 51 -5.48 4.66 -12.64
N ASN A 52 -5.01 3.80 -13.55
CA ASN A 52 -4.60 4.22 -14.89
C ASN A 52 -5.78 4.71 -15.75
N SER A 53 -6.97 4.13 -15.57
CA SER A 53 -8.18 4.56 -16.27
C SER A 53 -8.72 5.90 -15.75
N ILE A 54 -8.60 6.13 -14.45
CA ILE A 54 -9.10 7.34 -13.80
C ILE A 54 -8.18 8.54 -14.05
N TYR A 55 -6.88 8.34 -14.13
CA TYR A 55 -5.89 9.41 -14.20
C TYR A 55 -6.08 10.37 -15.38
N PRO A 56 -6.25 9.92 -16.66
CA PRO A 56 -6.51 10.82 -17.78
C PRO A 56 -7.82 11.61 -17.63
N TYR A 57 -8.84 10.99 -17.06
CA TYR A 57 -10.13 11.65 -16.80
C TYR A 57 -9.96 12.76 -15.75
N MET A 58 -9.22 12.50 -14.69
CA MET A 58 -8.96 13.47 -13.62
C MET A 58 -8.13 14.66 -14.08
N ILE A 59 -7.19 14.46 -15.00
CA ILE A 59 -6.43 15.59 -15.61
C ILE A 59 -7.37 16.58 -16.30
N ARG A 60 -8.40 16.07 -16.98
CA ARG A 60 -9.36 16.89 -17.76
C ARG A 60 -10.43 17.50 -16.88
N ASN A 61 -11.04 16.71 -16.02
CA ASN A 61 -12.29 17.07 -15.35
C ASN A 61 -12.13 17.41 -13.86
N LYS A 62 -11.05 16.96 -13.21
CA LYS A 62 -10.79 17.13 -11.76
C LYS A 62 -12.01 16.76 -10.88
N ASP A 63 -12.78 15.77 -11.31
CA ASP A 63 -14.07 15.39 -10.71
C ASP A 63 -13.87 14.55 -9.45
N MET A 64 -13.86 15.19 -8.30
CA MET A 64 -13.77 14.53 -7.01
C MET A 64 -15.02 13.71 -6.65
N LYS A 65 -16.19 13.97 -7.26
CA LYS A 65 -17.39 13.16 -7.01
C LYS A 65 -17.19 11.74 -7.55
N LEU A 66 -16.56 11.62 -8.73
CA LEU A 66 -16.20 10.31 -9.29
C LEU A 66 -15.21 9.57 -8.36
N ILE A 67 -14.19 10.25 -7.86
CA ILE A 67 -13.21 9.66 -6.91
C ILE A 67 -13.92 9.12 -5.66
N HIS A 68 -14.78 9.93 -5.04
CA HIS A 68 -15.52 9.49 -3.86
C HIS A 68 -16.41 8.29 -4.16
N LYS A 69 -17.12 8.28 -5.31
CA LYS A 69 -17.97 7.16 -5.74
C LYS A 69 -17.14 5.87 -5.89
N ILE A 70 -15.97 5.94 -6.51
CA ILE A 70 -15.08 4.78 -6.68
C ILE A 70 -14.55 4.30 -5.34
N CYS A 71 -14.12 5.23 -4.47
CA CYS A 71 -13.64 4.88 -3.13
C CYS A 71 -14.73 4.17 -2.29
N ILE A 72 -15.98 4.64 -2.36
CA ILE A 72 -17.12 4.01 -1.66
C ILE A 72 -17.43 2.65 -2.27
N LEU A 73 -17.47 2.54 -3.60
CA LEU A 73 -17.76 1.27 -4.28
C LEU A 73 -16.75 0.18 -3.91
N MET A 74 -15.49 0.56 -3.72
CA MET A 74 -14.43 -0.37 -3.37
C MET A 74 -14.44 -0.82 -1.89
N ILE A 75 -15.24 -0.19 -1.03
CA ILE A 75 -15.39 -0.64 0.38
C ILE A 75 -15.97 -2.04 0.41
N ILE A 76 -16.99 -2.33 -0.40
CA ILE A 76 -17.69 -3.63 -0.38
C ILE A 76 -16.73 -4.79 -0.69
N PRO A 77 -16.03 -4.83 -1.84
CA PRO A 77 -15.10 -5.92 -2.13
C PRO A 77 -13.93 -6.00 -1.13
N MET A 78 -13.48 -4.85 -0.58
CA MET A 78 -12.42 -4.85 0.43
C MET A 78 -12.89 -5.44 1.77
N VAL A 79 -14.10 -5.12 2.21
CA VAL A 79 -14.68 -5.70 3.42
C VAL A 79 -14.88 -7.20 3.24
N ILE A 80 -15.46 -7.63 2.11
CA ILE A 80 -15.66 -9.06 1.82
C ILE A 80 -14.30 -9.78 1.77
N GLY A 81 -13.32 -9.26 1.03
CA GLY A 81 -11.98 -9.84 0.95
C GLY A 81 -11.28 -9.89 2.32
N SER A 82 -11.45 -8.86 3.14
CA SER A 82 -10.90 -8.85 4.51
C SER A 82 -11.53 -9.92 5.40
N ILE A 83 -12.86 -10.08 5.33
CA ILE A 83 -13.57 -11.14 6.06
C ILE A 83 -13.05 -12.51 5.63
N VAL A 84 -12.92 -12.74 4.32
CA VAL A 84 -12.40 -13.99 3.78
C VAL A 84 -10.98 -14.26 4.30
N VAL A 85 -10.08 -13.29 4.25
CA VAL A 85 -8.70 -13.46 4.74
C VAL A 85 -8.66 -13.66 6.27
N ILE A 86 -9.49 -12.96 7.04
CA ILE A 86 -9.52 -13.11 8.51
C ILE A 86 -9.93 -14.53 8.89
N PHE A 87 -10.97 -15.07 8.29
CA PHE A 87 -11.52 -16.38 8.65
C PHE A 87 -10.80 -17.54 7.96
N TRP A 88 -10.41 -17.39 6.71
CA TRP A 88 -9.85 -18.46 5.88
C TRP A 88 -8.43 -18.22 5.38
N GLY A 89 -7.76 -17.13 5.81
CA GLY A 89 -6.42 -16.78 5.31
C GLY A 89 -5.38 -17.89 5.45
N ASN A 90 -5.42 -18.66 6.54
CA ASN A 90 -4.54 -19.82 6.74
C ASN A 90 -4.85 -20.92 5.72
N ALA A 91 -6.12 -21.33 5.59
CA ALA A 91 -6.55 -22.35 4.64
C ALA A 91 -6.29 -21.93 3.18
N ILE A 92 -6.46 -20.66 2.85
CA ILE A 92 -6.16 -20.13 1.52
C ILE A 92 -4.68 -20.33 1.18
N LEU A 93 -3.77 -19.99 2.09
CA LEU A 93 -2.34 -20.16 1.85
C LEU A 93 -1.92 -21.62 1.84
N GLU A 94 -2.55 -22.46 2.65
CA GLU A 94 -2.38 -23.91 2.60
C GLU A 94 -2.78 -24.48 1.22
N ILE A 95 -3.93 -24.09 0.71
CA ILE A 95 -4.42 -24.54 -0.62
C ILE A 95 -3.51 -24.07 -1.75
N ILE A 96 -3.06 -22.80 -1.69
CA ILE A 96 -2.26 -22.17 -2.77
C ILE A 96 -0.82 -22.68 -2.76
N ALA A 97 -0.22 -22.84 -1.59
CA ALA A 97 1.22 -23.08 -1.43
C ALA A 97 1.58 -24.41 -0.73
N GLY A 98 0.61 -25.11 -0.16
CA GLY A 98 0.75 -26.37 0.54
C GLY A 98 0.73 -26.24 2.06
N GLU A 99 0.55 -27.38 2.75
CA GLU A 99 0.33 -27.46 4.21
C GLU A 99 1.35 -26.67 5.05
N LYS A 100 2.61 -26.67 4.63
CA LYS A 100 3.70 -25.96 5.34
C LYS A 100 3.49 -24.45 5.42
N TYR A 101 2.61 -23.86 4.61
CA TYR A 101 2.34 -22.42 4.60
C TYR A 101 1.09 -22.01 5.39
N TYR A 102 0.47 -22.94 6.10
CA TYR A 102 -0.69 -22.63 6.95
C TYR A 102 -0.41 -21.45 7.90
N GLU A 103 0.74 -21.46 8.56
CA GLU A 103 1.15 -20.40 9.50
C GLU A 103 1.39 -19.01 8.82
N ALA A 104 1.70 -19.01 7.53
CA ALA A 104 1.84 -17.75 6.78
C ALA A 104 0.52 -16.96 6.68
N GLY A 105 -0.63 -17.61 6.90
CA GLY A 105 -1.94 -16.96 6.95
C GLY A 105 -2.04 -15.89 8.04
N PHE A 106 -1.33 -16.03 9.15
CA PHE A 106 -1.30 -15.01 10.18
C PHE A 106 -0.55 -13.74 9.72
N VAL A 107 0.54 -13.92 8.98
CA VAL A 107 1.27 -12.80 8.35
C VAL A 107 0.38 -12.07 7.34
N LEU A 108 -0.38 -12.82 6.52
CA LEU A 108 -1.33 -12.24 5.56
C LEU A 108 -2.43 -11.43 6.26
N LYS A 109 -2.94 -11.89 7.39
CA LYS A 109 -3.93 -11.14 8.20
C LYS A 109 -3.37 -9.81 8.69
N LEU A 110 -2.12 -9.78 9.14
CA LEU A 110 -1.45 -8.54 9.55
C LEU A 110 -1.18 -7.59 8.38
N LEU A 111 -1.11 -8.09 7.15
CA LEU A 111 -0.94 -7.29 5.94
C LEU A 111 -2.26 -6.79 5.33
N LEU A 112 -3.43 -7.14 5.89
CA LEU A 112 -4.72 -6.60 5.41
C LEU A 112 -4.77 -5.06 5.37
N PRO A 113 -4.28 -4.31 6.38
CA PRO A 113 -4.25 -2.86 6.30
C PRO A 113 -3.40 -2.35 5.12
N VAL A 114 -2.35 -3.11 4.71
CA VAL A 114 -1.56 -2.78 3.51
C VAL A 114 -2.43 -2.86 2.26
N ILE A 115 -3.19 -3.94 2.10
CA ILE A 115 -4.08 -4.13 0.94
C ILE A 115 -5.11 -3.00 0.86
N ILE A 116 -5.77 -2.68 1.97
CA ILE A 116 -6.81 -1.65 2.03
C ILE A 116 -6.22 -0.26 1.78
N SER A 117 -5.20 0.12 2.58
CA SER A 117 -4.63 1.47 2.52
C SER A 117 -3.95 1.75 1.19
N SER A 118 -3.35 0.74 0.54
CA SER A 118 -2.65 0.92 -0.73
C SER A 118 -3.60 1.31 -1.87
N PHE A 119 -4.83 0.82 -1.89
CA PHE A 119 -5.81 1.27 -2.88
C PHE A 119 -6.08 2.77 -2.75
N TYR A 120 -6.46 3.21 -1.56
CA TYR A 120 -6.77 4.62 -1.34
C TYR A 120 -5.55 5.51 -1.52
N SER A 121 -4.37 5.08 -1.05
CA SER A 121 -3.13 5.82 -1.25
C SER A 121 -2.76 5.93 -2.73
N MET A 122 -3.01 4.89 -3.54
CA MET A 122 -2.80 4.93 -4.99
C MET A 122 -3.74 5.93 -5.66
N ILE A 123 -5.04 5.90 -5.32
CA ILE A 123 -6.04 6.83 -5.89
C ILE A 123 -5.74 8.28 -5.54
N TYR A 124 -5.41 8.58 -4.27
CA TYR A 124 -5.03 9.93 -3.85
C TYR A 124 -3.65 10.35 -4.38
N GLY A 125 -2.81 9.41 -4.80
CA GLY A 125 -1.50 9.69 -5.41
C GLY A 125 -1.64 10.29 -6.82
N TRP A 126 -1.45 9.44 -7.83
CA TRP A 126 -1.42 9.88 -9.24
C TRP A 126 -2.75 10.41 -9.76
N PRO A 127 -3.90 9.70 -9.59
CA PRO A 127 -5.18 10.19 -10.09
C PRO A 127 -5.61 11.53 -9.49
N VAL A 128 -5.40 11.75 -8.20
CA VAL A 128 -5.84 12.98 -7.52
C VAL A 128 -4.72 14.02 -7.54
N LEU A 129 -3.64 13.82 -6.79
CA LEU A 129 -2.57 14.81 -6.65
C LEU A 129 -1.81 15.04 -7.95
N GLY A 130 -1.54 13.98 -8.71
CA GLY A 130 -0.86 14.09 -10.00
C GLY A 130 -1.66 14.88 -11.04
N ALA A 131 -3.01 14.75 -11.05
CA ALA A 131 -3.88 15.47 -11.97
C ALA A 131 -3.89 17.01 -11.77
N VAL A 132 -3.53 17.48 -10.59
CA VAL A 132 -3.41 18.92 -10.29
C VAL A 132 -1.95 19.40 -10.26
N GLY A 133 -1.02 18.59 -10.79
CA GLY A 133 0.40 18.95 -10.89
C GLY A 133 1.22 18.72 -9.62
N LYS A 134 0.65 18.12 -8.56
CA LYS A 134 1.31 17.82 -7.28
C LYS A 134 2.11 16.50 -7.32
N VAL A 135 2.82 16.29 -8.42
CA VAL A 135 3.63 15.08 -8.67
C VAL A 135 4.80 14.98 -7.69
N LYS A 136 5.43 16.11 -7.36
CA LYS A 136 6.54 16.14 -6.39
C LYS A 136 6.07 15.71 -5.00
N GLU A 137 4.94 16.22 -4.57
CA GLU A 137 4.33 15.89 -3.27
C GLU A 137 3.94 14.42 -3.19
N THR A 138 3.45 13.84 -4.28
CA THR A 138 3.19 12.40 -4.38
C THR A 138 4.46 11.58 -4.20
N THR A 139 5.56 11.97 -4.83
CA THR A 139 6.86 11.29 -4.68
C THR A 139 7.42 11.47 -3.27
N ILE A 140 7.41 12.68 -2.73
CA ILE A 140 7.89 12.97 -1.37
C ILE A 140 7.10 12.14 -0.35
N SER A 141 5.76 12.05 -0.48
CA SER A 141 4.95 11.25 0.43
C SER A 141 5.37 9.77 0.42
N THR A 142 5.67 9.21 -0.75
CA THR A 142 6.17 7.82 -0.88
C THR A 142 7.52 7.64 -0.18
N ILE A 143 8.47 8.54 -0.43
CA ILE A 143 9.80 8.48 0.20
C ILE A 143 9.68 8.63 1.72
N THR A 144 8.86 9.56 2.19
CA THR A 144 8.64 9.78 3.63
C THR A 144 8.06 8.54 4.31
N ALA A 145 7.08 7.88 3.69
CA ALA A 145 6.51 6.64 4.23
C ALA A 145 7.52 5.48 4.24
N ALA A 146 8.35 5.38 3.20
CA ALA A 146 9.41 4.38 3.14
C ALA A 146 10.48 4.60 4.22
N LEU A 147 10.91 5.85 4.42
CA LEU A 147 11.83 6.20 5.52
C LEU A 147 11.20 5.92 6.88
N PHE A 148 9.93 6.23 7.07
CA PHE A 148 9.20 5.91 8.29
C PHE A 148 9.20 4.41 8.58
N GLN A 149 8.96 3.56 7.57
CA GLN A 149 9.05 2.10 7.69
C GLN A 149 10.45 1.66 8.12
N LEU A 150 11.51 2.18 7.47
CA LEU A 150 12.88 1.83 7.82
C LEU A 150 13.25 2.24 9.26
N ILE A 151 12.78 3.41 9.70
CA ILE A 151 12.98 3.84 11.09
C ILE A 151 12.32 2.87 12.07
N ILE A 152 11.07 2.47 11.82
CA ILE A 152 10.37 1.48 12.66
C ILE A 152 11.16 0.15 12.69
N MET A 153 11.58 -0.35 11.54
CA MET A 153 12.35 -1.59 11.45
C MET A 153 13.66 -1.48 12.26
N PHE A 154 14.38 -0.37 12.12
CA PHE A 154 15.62 -0.13 12.85
C PHE A 154 15.40 -0.09 14.37
N VAL A 155 14.34 0.58 14.83
CA VAL A 155 13.94 0.59 16.25
C VAL A 155 13.63 -0.83 16.73
N LEU A 156 12.87 -1.62 15.95
CA LEU A 156 12.55 -3.00 16.32
C LEU A 156 13.78 -3.89 16.41
N ILE A 157 14.78 -3.68 15.56
CA ILE A 157 16.06 -4.39 15.60
C ILE A 157 16.82 -4.03 16.89
N ILE A 158 16.96 -2.75 17.22
CA ILE A 158 17.67 -2.29 18.45
C ILE A 158 17.05 -2.90 19.70
N PHE A 159 15.71 -2.98 19.76
CA PHE A 159 15.01 -3.56 20.91
C PHE A 159 14.89 -5.09 20.87
N ASN A 160 15.54 -5.76 19.93
CA ASN A 160 15.45 -7.22 19.73
C ASN A 160 14.01 -7.73 19.59
N LYS A 161 13.13 -6.92 18.98
CA LYS A 161 11.72 -7.26 18.72
C LYS A 161 11.40 -7.38 17.22
N PHE A 162 12.45 -7.51 16.40
CA PHE A 162 12.27 -7.66 14.96
C PHE A 162 11.92 -9.10 14.63
N THR A 163 10.65 -9.32 14.33
CA THR A 163 10.05 -10.60 13.93
C THR A 163 9.29 -10.41 12.62
N ILE A 164 8.93 -11.50 11.96
CA ILE A 164 8.11 -11.47 10.75
C ILE A 164 6.77 -10.73 10.99
N TYR A 165 6.19 -10.87 12.16
CA TYR A 165 4.94 -10.22 12.54
C TYR A 165 5.11 -8.72 12.75
N SER A 166 6.20 -8.31 13.42
CA SER A 166 6.52 -6.89 13.60
C SER A 166 6.90 -6.22 12.27
N LEU A 167 7.51 -6.96 11.34
CA LEU A 167 7.75 -6.50 9.98
C LEU A 167 6.42 -6.27 9.26
N ALA A 168 5.49 -7.21 9.29
CA ALA A 168 4.17 -7.05 8.68
C ALA A 168 3.41 -5.85 9.27
N ALA A 169 3.46 -5.67 10.59
CA ALA A 169 2.87 -4.52 11.26
C ALA A 169 3.53 -3.19 10.85
N SER A 170 4.86 -3.15 10.69
CA SER A 170 5.57 -1.95 10.24
C SER A 170 5.19 -1.56 8.80
N CYS A 171 5.03 -2.54 7.91
CA CYS A 171 4.51 -2.31 6.56
C CYS A 171 3.08 -1.75 6.58
N ALA A 172 2.20 -2.31 7.43
CA ALA A 172 0.85 -1.83 7.58
C ALA A 172 0.79 -0.38 8.09
N LEU A 173 1.58 -0.06 9.11
CA LEU A 173 1.68 1.31 9.64
C LEU A 173 2.21 2.29 8.60
N SER A 174 3.21 1.90 7.82
CA SER A 174 3.78 2.73 6.76
C SER A 174 2.78 3.04 5.65
N GLU A 175 1.99 2.06 5.20
CA GLU A 175 0.96 2.28 4.18
C GLU A 175 -0.19 3.15 4.68
N VAL A 176 -0.62 2.97 5.94
CA VAL A 176 -1.61 3.85 6.57
C VAL A 176 -1.05 5.27 6.69
N PHE A 177 0.20 5.43 7.10
CA PHE A 177 0.88 6.72 7.18
C PHE A 177 0.96 7.41 5.81
N LEU A 178 1.30 6.67 4.75
CA LEU A 178 1.29 7.17 3.37
C LEU A 178 -0.09 7.71 2.98
N LEU A 179 -1.14 6.95 3.29
CA LEU A 179 -2.52 7.37 3.01
C LEU A 179 -2.87 8.66 3.74
N ILE A 180 -2.53 8.76 5.03
CA ILE A 180 -2.80 9.96 5.85
C ILE A 180 -2.10 11.19 5.26
N ILE A 181 -0.82 11.07 4.88
CA ILE A 181 -0.06 12.16 4.24
C ILE A 181 -0.77 12.61 2.96
N ARG A 182 -1.14 11.68 2.08
CA ARG A 182 -1.78 12.01 0.79
C ARG A 182 -3.14 12.66 0.96
N ILE A 183 -3.96 12.18 1.90
CA ILE A 183 -5.24 12.81 2.24
C ILE A 183 -5.02 14.23 2.79
N LYS A 184 -4.00 14.43 3.63
CA LYS A 184 -3.65 15.76 4.14
C LYS A 184 -3.26 16.70 2.99
N ILE A 185 -2.33 16.29 2.13
CA ILE A 185 -1.92 17.08 0.96
C ILE A 185 -3.13 17.41 0.07
N TYR A 186 -4.03 16.45 -0.15
CA TYR A 186 -5.27 16.70 -0.90
C TYR A 186 -6.14 17.76 -0.22
N LYS A 187 -6.37 17.67 1.10
CA LYS A 187 -7.17 18.65 1.83
C LYS A 187 -6.57 20.07 1.77
N ASP A 188 -5.25 20.17 1.92
CA ASP A 188 -4.52 21.44 1.87
C ASP A 188 -4.55 22.09 0.46
N ASN A 189 -4.88 21.31 -0.58
CA ASN A 189 -4.95 21.75 -1.96
C ASN A 189 -6.35 21.57 -2.60
N SER A 190 -7.39 21.40 -1.78
CA SER A 190 -8.76 21.11 -2.24
C SER A 190 -9.34 22.18 -3.17
N GLU A 191 -8.91 23.43 -3.04
CA GLU A 191 -9.33 24.55 -3.90
C GLU A 191 -8.97 24.35 -5.38
N LEU A 192 -7.92 23.58 -5.70
CA LEU A 192 -7.53 23.27 -7.07
C LEU A 192 -8.55 22.41 -7.83
N PHE A 193 -9.46 21.77 -7.09
CA PHE A 193 -10.53 20.92 -7.63
C PHE A 193 -11.86 21.67 -7.77
N ILE A 194 -12.04 22.80 -7.10
CA ILE A 194 -13.29 23.56 -7.08
C ILE A 194 -13.34 24.53 -8.27
N ARG A 195 -12.21 25.09 -8.71
CA ARG A 195 -12.13 26.09 -9.79
C ARG A 195 -12.59 25.62 -11.17
N THR A 196 -12.74 24.33 -11.41
CA THR A 196 -13.10 23.80 -12.73
C THR A 196 -14.60 23.59 -12.93
N ASN A 197 -15.44 23.69 -11.91
CA ASN A 197 -16.89 23.53 -12.03
C ASN A 197 -17.64 24.84 -12.36
N ASN A 198 -16.94 25.96 -12.55
CA ASN A 198 -17.56 27.29 -12.81
C ASN A 198 -17.23 27.86 -14.21
N ASN A 199 -16.77 27.04 -15.15
CA ASN A 199 -16.59 27.46 -16.56
C ASN A 199 -17.42 26.57 -17.49
#